data_27ef764df6f6f8352e5ec0a31b8d03a7
#
_entry.id   27ef764df6f6f8352e5ec0a31b8d03a7
#
_cell.length_a   1.000
_cell.length_b   1.000
_cell.length_c   1.000
_cell.angle_alpha   90.00
_cell.angle_beta   90.00
_cell.angle_gamma   90.00
#
_symmetry.space_group_name_H-M   'P 1'
#
loop_
_entity.id
_entity.type
_entity.pdbx_description
1 polymer ?
#
loop_
_entity_poly.entity_id
_entity_poly.type
_entity_poly.pdbx_seq_one_letter_code
_entity_poly.pdbx_strand_id
1 'polypeptide(L)'
;MKRFIAIVLLTVSMQFLHAQQPLTLAQIKTNMENSPNPLGYVRDVLKKRYKLDTIIISNTTRFGGIADSLAYYGKIKKVYGPIQKRYLVQVLSKLPNTFNRVSQIFIDTTIFTRRIADSLANSIIARIKSGASTFEDMAMAYSMGGEGASKGDLGWIARGAMLPDIEKALTYHKTGEVFRLWSNNGLHIIKKSAEPKQDTGFVLMLQVWL
;
A
#
# COMPACT_ATOMS: atom_id res chain seq x y z
N MET A 1 -27.19 89.34 6.43
CA MET A 1 -26.07 88.35 6.51
C MET A 1 -26.58 87.09 7.19
N LYS A 2 -26.95 86.04 6.45
CA LYS A 2 -27.42 84.79 6.98
C LYS A 2 -26.30 83.77 6.89
N ARG A 3 -25.81 83.28 8.06
CA ARG A 3 -24.76 82.21 8.14
C ARG A 3 -25.46 80.88 8.05
N PHE A 4 -25.18 80.12 6.99
CA PHE A 4 -25.53 78.70 6.87
C PHE A 4 -24.48 77.86 7.62
N ILE A 5 -24.92 77.13 8.63
CA ILE A 5 -24.12 76.11 9.32
C ILE A 5 -24.37 74.78 8.58
N ALA A 6 -23.38 74.28 7.90
CA ALA A 6 -23.42 72.92 7.29
C ALA A 6 -23.07 71.90 8.36
N ILE A 7 -24.05 71.09 8.76
CA ILE A 7 -23.83 69.92 9.62
C ILE A 7 -23.36 68.77 8.73
N VAL A 8 -22.11 68.41 8.85
CA VAL A 8 -21.53 67.20 8.21
C VAL A 8 -21.89 66.01 9.11
N LEU A 9 -22.85 65.21 8.66
CA LEU A 9 -23.15 63.92 9.28
C LEU A 9 -22.06 62.90 8.88
N LEU A 10 -21.17 62.59 9.82
CA LEU A 10 -20.15 61.54 9.65
C LEU A 10 -20.88 60.18 9.96
N THR A 11 -21.30 59.49 8.90
CA THR A 11 -21.78 58.09 9.03
C THR A 11 -20.58 57.17 9.18
N VAL A 12 -20.30 56.84 10.43
CA VAL A 12 -19.35 55.74 10.74
C VAL A 12 -20.01 54.41 10.34
N SER A 13 -19.63 53.91 9.20
CA SER A 13 -19.99 52.52 8.80
C SER A 13 -19.23 51.56 9.69
N MET A 14 -19.87 51.08 10.73
CA MET A 14 -19.42 49.91 11.51
C MET A 14 -19.44 48.70 10.58
N GLN A 15 -18.31 48.38 10.00
CA GLN A 15 -18.10 47.06 9.36
C GLN A 15 -18.04 46.03 10.51
N PHE A 16 -19.17 45.34 10.72
CA PHE A 16 -19.18 44.16 11.56
C PHE A 16 -18.20 43.13 10.94
N LEU A 17 -17.00 43.03 11.51
CA LEU A 17 -16.15 41.86 11.30
C LEU A 17 -16.97 40.67 11.82
N HIS A 18 -17.61 39.97 10.91
CA HIS A 18 -18.14 38.64 11.23
C HIS A 18 -16.91 37.75 11.46
N ALA A 19 -16.51 37.60 12.70
CA ALA A 19 -15.60 36.56 13.11
C ALA A 19 -16.22 35.23 12.65
N GLN A 20 -15.67 34.63 11.61
CA GLN A 20 -16.14 33.33 11.15
C GLN A 20 -16.05 32.36 12.34
N GLN A 21 -17.19 31.85 12.76
CA GLN A 21 -17.20 30.84 13.81
C GLN A 21 -16.30 29.66 13.40
N PRO A 22 -15.50 29.13 14.34
CA PRO A 22 -14.62 28.03 14.03
C PRO A 22 -15.43 26.86 13.49
N LEU A 23 -14.99 26.28 12.37
CA LEU A 23 -15.67 25.15 11.74
C LEU A 23 -15.76 23.98 12.71
N THR A 24 -16.92 23.39 12.81
CA THR A 24 -17.12 22.15 13.55
C THR A 24 -16.38 21.00 12.85
N LEU A 25 -16.05 19.96 13.61
CA LEU A 25 -15.40 18.77 13.05
C LEU A 25 -16.22 18.12 11.91
N ALA A 26 -17.55 18.13 12.03
CA ALA A 26 -18.44 17.63 10.99
C ALA A 26 -18.33 18.46 9.71
N GLN A 27 -18.33 19.78 9.82
CA GLN A 27 -18.15 20.67 8.68
C GLN A 27 -16.78 20.52 8.03
N ILE A 28 -15.70 20.38 8.81
CA ILE A 28 -14.36 20.12 8.29
C ILE A 28 -14.35 18.84 7.46
N LYS A 29 -14.90 17.74 7.97
CA LYS A 29 -14.97 16.46 7.26
C LYS A 29 -15.77 16.59 5.96
N THR A 30 -16.97 17.16 6.02
CA THR A 30 -17.81 17.35 4.84
C THR A 30 -17.14 18.22 3.78
N ASN A 31 -16.50 19.31 4.18
CA ASN A 31 -15.80 20.20 3.27
C ASN A 31 -14.59 19.52 2.63
N MET A 32 -13.84 18.71 3.37
CA MET A 32 -12.74 17.91 2.82
C MET A 32 -13.26 16.87 1.81
N GLU A 33 -14.36 16.16 2.14
CA GLU A 33 -14.96 15.13 1.27
C GLU A 33 -15.47 15.73 -0.05
N ASN A 34 -16.03 16.93 -0.02
CA ASN A 34 -16.60 17.61 -1.19
C ASN A 34 -15.59 18.48 -1.94
N SER A 35 -14.42 18.72 -1.40
CA SER A 35 -13.41 19.55 -2.04
C SER A 35 -12.86 18.88 -3.31
N PRO A 36 -12.79 19.59 -4.45
CA PRO A 36 -12.08 19.10 -5.63
C PRO A 36 -10.56 19.04 -5.41
N ASN A 37 -10.03 19.82 -4.45
CA ASN A 37 -8.63 19.82 -4.04
C ASN A 37 -8.52 19.75 -2.50
N PRO A 38 -8.67 18.55 -1.89
CA PRO A 38 -8.62 18.41 -0.45
C PRO A 38 -7.31 18.90 0.17
N LEU A 39 -6.18 18.68 -0.51
CA LEU A 39 -4.87 19.14 -0.04
C LEU A 39 -4.79 20.65 0.01
N GLY A 40 -5.22 21.34 -1.06
CA GLY A 40 -5.30 22.80 -1.09
C GLY A 40 -6.25 23.34 -0.01
N TYR A 41 -7.40 22.71 0.18
CA TYR A 41 -8.34 23.10 1.24
C TYR A 41 -7.70 23.00 2.64
N VAL A 42 -7.00 21.91 2.94
CA VAL A 42 -6.31 21.74 4.24
C VAL A 42 -5.18 22.74 4.43
N ARG A 43 -4.37 22.98 3.39
CA ARG A 43 -3.22 23.89 3.44
C ARG A 43 -3.65 25.36 3.54
N ASP A 44 -4.56 25.79 2.66
CA ASP A 44 -4.82 27.20 2.40
C ASP A 44 -6.01 27.73 3.21
N VAL A 45 -7.04 26.91 3.44
CA VAL A 45 -8.28 27.28 4.16
C VAL A 45 -8.21 26.89 5.63
N LEU A 46 -7.97 25.60 5.91
CA LEU A 46 -7.88 25.13 7.30
C LEU A 46 -6.58 25.53 7.98
N LYS A 47 -5.50 25.74 7.21
CA LYS A 47 -4.15 26.04 7.71
C LYS A 47 -3.67 25.05 8.76
N LYS A 48 -4.03 23.76 8.58
CA LYS A 48 -3.67 22.68 9.48
C LYS A 48 -2.44 21.94 9.00
N ARG A 49 -1.68 21.40 9.96
CA ARG A 49 -0.58 20.47 9.65
C ARG A 49 -1.14 19.23 8.96
N TYR A 50 -0.46 18.78 7.91
CA TYR A 50 -0.85 17.59 7.14
C TYR A 50 0.36 16.75 6.73
N LYS A 51 0.10 15.50 6.37
CA LYS A 51 1.04 14.58 5.73
C LYS A 51 0.32 13.86 4.59
N LEU A 52 0.99 13.77 3.44
CA LEU A 52 0.62 12.80 2.40
C LEU A 52 1.37 11.51 2.65
N ASP A 53 0.70 10.40 2.58
CA ASP A 53 1.26 9.07 2.77
C ASP A 53 0.79 8.13 1.68
N THR A 54 1.71 7.33 1.13
CA THR A 54 1.38 6.29 0.16
C THR A 54 1.54 4.93 0.82
N ILE A 55 0.42 4.24 0.98
CA ILE A 55 0.42 2.87 1.52
C ILE A 55 0.51 1.89 0.35
N ILE A 56 1.49 1.00 0.42
CA ILE A 56 1.62 -0.13 -0.52
C ILE A 56 0.79 -1.28 0.04
N ILE A 57 -0.20 -1.73 -0.72
CA ILE A 57 -1.02 -2.87 -0.32
C ILE A 57 -0.26 -4.16 -0.63
N SER A 58 -0.09 -4.99 0.38
CA SER A 58 0.43 -6.34 0.29
C SER A 58 -0.54 -7.34 0.93
N ASN A 59 -0.24 -8.64 0.86
CA ASN A 59 -1.03 -9.67 1.53
C ASN A 59 -1.08 -9.50 3.06
N THR A 60 -0.08 -8.84 3.65
CA THR A 60 0.01 -8.58 5.11
C THR A 60 -0.56 -7.23 5.53
N THR A 61 -0.84 -6.31 4.60
CA THR A 61 -1.28 -4.93 4.89
C THR A 61 -2.56 -4.87 5.72
N ARG A 62 -3.45 -5.86 5.63
CA ARG A 62 -4.73 -5.89 6.38
C ARG A 62 -4.56 -5.78 7.90
N PHE A 63 -3.42 -6.17 8.42
CA PHE A 63 -3.17 -6.36 9.85
C PHE A 63 -2.18 -5.36 10.43
N GLY A 64 -1.65 -4.46 9.60
CA GLY A 64 -0.59 -3.53 10.01
C GLY A 64 -1.07 -2.33 10.84
N GLY A 65 -2.38 -2.15 11.04
CA GLY A 65 -2.93 -1.06 11.84
C GLY A 65 -4.05 -0.27 11.17
N ILE A 66 -4.42 0.86 11.78
CA ILE A 66 -5.57 1.68 11.32
C ILE A 66 -5.30 2.24 9.92
N ALA A 67 -4.08 2.71 9.62
CA ALA A 67 -3.73 3.26 8.33
C ALA A 67 -3.88 2.20 7.23
N ASP A 68 -3.35 1.00 7.46
CA ASP A 68 -3.42 -0.13 6.52
C ASP A 68 -4.87 -0.61 6.33
N SER A 69 -5.64 -0.68 7.43
CA SER A 69 -7.07 -1.00 7.37
C SER A 69 -7.84 0.02 6.53
N LEU A 70 -7.57 1.32 6.71
CA LEU A 70 -8.19 2.38 5.91
C LEU A 70 -7.73 2.36 4.45
N ALA A 71 -6.47 2.03 4.18
CA ALA A 71 -5.97 1.85 2.83
C ALA A 71 -6.73 0.72 2.13
N TYR A 72 -6.95 -0.40 2.80
CA TYR A 72 -7.63 -1.55 2.24
C TYR A 72 -9.14 -1.34 2.07
N TYR A 73 -9.85 -0.97 3.16
CA TYR A 73 -11.32 -0.90 3.20
C TYR A 73 -11.87 0.50 2.99
N GLY A 74 -11.07 1.56 3.15
CA GLY A 74 -11.52 2.94 3.06
C GLY A 74 -12.05 3.29 1.66
N LYS A 75 -13.09 4.13 1.61
CA LYS A 75 -13.65 4.63 0.36
C LYS A 75 -12.91 5.89 -0.08
N ILE A 76 -12.67 6.04 -1.38
CA ILE A 76 -12.07 7.25 -1.98
C ILE A 76 -12.92 8.47 -1.61
N LYS A 77 -12.25 9.59 -1.34
CA LYS A 77 -12.78 10.87 -0.84
C LYS A 77 -13.31 10.84 0.59
N LYS A 78 -13.59 9.69 1.18
CA LYS A 78 -14.12 9.61 2.55
C LYS A 78 -13.08 10.03 3.59
N VAL A 79 -13.54 10.82 4.59
CA VAL A 79 -12.73 11.26 5.74
C VAL A 79 -13.07 10.44 6.97
N TYR A 80 -12.06 9.84 7.55
CA TYR A 80 -12.16 8.99 8.75
C TYR A 80 -11.56 9.67 9.96
N GLY A 81 -12.04 9.31 11.14
CA GLY A 81 -11.55 9.84 12.40
C GLY A 81 -12.55 10.75 13.11
N PRO A 82 -12.13 11.44 14.18
CA PRO A 82 -10.74 11.62 14.60
C PRO A 82 -10.12 10.34 15.15
N ILE A 83 -8.96 9.98 14.60
CA ILE A 83 -8.19 8.84 15.05
C ILE A 83 -7.35 9.28 16.25
N GLN A 84 -7.44 8.54 17.35
CA GLN A 84 -6.80 8.87 18.65
C GLN A 84 -7.08 10.30 19.12
N LYS A 85 -8.23 10.88 18.71
CA LYS A 85 -8.62 12.29 18.97
C LYS A 85 -7.60 13.33 18.45
N ARG A 86 -6.70 12.96 17.54
CA ARG A 86 -5.56 13.79 17.08
C ARG A 86 -5.62 14.17 15.62
N TYR A 87 -6.09 13.30 14.75
CA TYR A 87 -6.02 13.54 13.31
C TYR A 87 -7.15 12.88 12.53
N LEU A 88 -7.43 13.44 11.37
CA LEU A 88 -8.30 12.88 10.34
C LEU A 88 -7.46 12.21 9.27
N VAL A 89 -8.02 11.20 8.61
CA VAL A 89 -7.43 10.57 7.42
C VAL A 89 -8.44 10.56 6.29
N GLN A 90 -8.04 11.06 5.12
CA GLN A 90 -8.83 10.99 3.90
C GLN A 90 -8.13 10.08 2.90
N VAL A 91 -8.85 9.13 2.33
CA VAL A 91 -8.38 8.34 1.19
C VAL A 91 -8.55 9.18 -0.08
N LEU A 92 -7.44 9.59 -0.69
CA LEU A 92 -7.46 10.45 -1.88
C LEU A 92 -7.63 9.66 -3.17
N SER A 93 -6.85 8.59 -3.32
CA SER A 93 -6.90 7.74 -4.51
C SER A 93 -6.46 6.31 -4.21
N LYS A 94 -6.87 5.40 -5.07
CA LYS A 94 -6.42 4.00 -5.10
C LYS A 94 -5.96 3.68 -6.51
N LEU A 95 -4.76 3.12 -6.64
CA LEU A 95 -4.16 2.73 -7.91
C LEU A 95 -4.00 1.21 -7.96
N PRO A 96 -4.27 0.59 -9.12
CA PRO A 96 -4.10 -0.84 -9.28
C PRO A 96 -2.63 -1.25 -9.27
N ASN A 97 -2.38 -2.49 -8.87
CA ASN A 97 -1.12 -3.19 -9.07
C ASN A 97 -1.40 -4.62 -9.52
N THR A 98 -0.42 -5.24 -10.15
CA THR A 98 -0.47 -6.65 -10.52
C THR A 98 0.00 -7.50 -9.34
N PHE A 99 -0.76 -8.52 -9.00
CA PHE A 99 -0.40 -9.48 -7.96
C PHE A 99 -0.16 -10.84 -8.59
N ASN A 100 0.97 -11.46 -8.28
CA ASN A 100 1.31 -12.83 -8.65
C ASN A 100 1.12 -13.75 -7.45
N ARG A 101 0.53 -14.94 -7.66
CA ARG A 101 0.51 -15.98 -6.64
C ARG A 101 1.72 -16.87 -6.83
N VAL A 102 2.59 -16.89 -5.81
CA VAL A 102 3.91 -17.50 -5.90
C VAL A 102 4.12 -18.46 -4.74
N SER A 103 4.74 -19.60 -5.03
CA SER A 103 5.35 -20.46 -4.03
C SER A 103 6.85 -20.55 -4.29
N GLN A 104 7.64 -20.69 -3.22
CA GLN A 104 9.09 -20.69 -3.26
C GLN A 104 9.69 -21.80 -2.42
N ILE A 105 10.82 -22.35 -2.89
CA ILE A 105 11.79 -23.10 -2.10
C ILE A 105 13.10 -22.34 -2.23
N PHE A 106 13.64 -21.90 -1.11
CA PHE A 106 14.90 -21.15 -1.07
C PHE A 106 16.04 -22.05 -0.61
N ILE A 107 17.15 -22.04 -1.35
CA ILE A 107 18.38 -22.76 -1.02
C ILE A 107 19.48 -21.72 -0.75
N ASP A 108 19.89 -21.64 0.49
CA ASP A 108 20.92 -20.70 0.95
C ASP A 108 22.31 -21.18 0.48
N THR A 109 23.03 -20.32 -0.22
CA THR A 109 24.36 -20.59 -0.75
C THR A 109 25.49 -20.22 0.19
N THR A 110 25.18 -19.73 1.36
CA THR A 110 26.19 -19.63 2.46
C THR A 110 26.52 -21.02 3.02
N ILE A 111 25.58 -21.98 2.87
CA ILE A 111 25.71 -23.35 3.40
C ILE A 111 26.20 -24.30 2.30
N PHE A 112 25.77 -24.12 1.05
CA PHE A 112 26.08 -25.00 -0.04
C PHE A 112 26.90 -24.32 -1.12
N THR A 113 27.85 -25.04 -1.72
CA THR A 113 28.50 -24.58 -2.94
C THR A 113 27.46 -24.51 -4.07
N ARG A 114 27.69 -23.63 -5.03
CA ARG A 114 26.79 -23.44 -6.19
C ARG A 114 26.47 -24.77 -6.88
N ARG A 115 27.48 -25.63 -7.05
CA ARG A 115 27.31 -26.97 -7.68
C ARG A 115 26.36 -27.87 -6.91
N ILE A 116 26.45 -27.87 -5.57
CA ILE A 116 25.58 -28.69 -4.73
C ILE A 116 24.17 -28.13 -4.75
N ALA A 117 24.01 -26.80 -4.65
CA ALA A 117 22.71 -26.14 -4.72
C ALA A 117 21.99 -26.40 -6.06
N ASP A 118 22.72 -26.34 -7.18
CA ASP A 118 22.19 -26.68 -8.52
C ASP A 118 21.75 -28.14 -8.61
N SER A 119 22.58 -29.07 -8.11
CA SER A 119 22.25 -30.51 -8.11
C SER A 119 21.00 -30.79 -7.27
N LEU A 120 20.91 -30.19 -6.07
CA LEU A 120 19.76 -30.31 -5.19
C LEU A 120 18.49 -29.75 -5.84
N ALA A 121 18.55 -28.54 -6.39
CA ALA A 121 17.43 -27.92 -7.08
C ALA A 121 16.92 -28.76 -8.27
N ASN A 122 17.85 -29.32 -9.07
CA ASN A 122 17.49 -30.21 -10.18
C ASN A 122 16.77 -31.48 -9.68
N SER A 123 17.25 -32.09 -8.58
CA SER A 123 16.62 -33.25 -7.99
C SER A 123 15.21 -32.93 -7.47
N ILE A 124 15.04 -31.80 -6.75
CA ILE A 124 13.74 -31.33 -6.27
C ILE A 124 12.78 -31.12 -7.45
N ILE A 125 13.20 -30.38 -8.48
CA ILE A 125 12.37 -30.10 -9.67
C ILE A 125 11.98 -31.40 -10.39
N ALA A 126 12.94 -32.33 -10.54
CA ALA A 126 12.67 -33.62 -11.18
C ALA A 126 11.60 -34.43 -10.43
N ARG A 127 11.67 -34.49 -9.09
CA ARG A 127 10.68 -35.19 -8.25
C ARG A 127 9.31 -34.54 -8.33
N ILE A 128 9.24 -33.20 -8.38
CA ILE A 128 7.97 -32.47 -8.55
C ILE A 128 7.38 -32.77 -9.93
N LYS A 129 8.20 -32.69 -11.00
CA LYS A 129 7.75 -32.91 -12.38
C LYS A 129 7.30 -34.34 -12.64
N SER A 130 7.92 -35.33 -12.01
CA SER A 130 7.52 -36.73 -12.12
C SER A 130 6.29 -37.11 -11.27
N GLY A 131 5.81 -36.19 -10.40
CA GLY A 131 4.74 -36.49 -9.45
C GLY A 131 5.18 -37.32 -8.25
N ALA A 132 6.49 -37.64 -8.12
CA ALA A 132 7.02 -38.38 -6.97
C ALA A 132 6.93 -37.62 -5.64
N SER A 133 6.79 -36.29 -5.71
CA SER A 133 6.59 -35.45 -4.54
C SER A 133 5.83 -34.18 -4.95
N THR A 134 5.11 -33.57 -4.01
CA THR A 134 4.47 -32.26 -4.23
C THR A 134 5.47 -31.12 -4.06
N PHE A 135 5.15 -29.94 -4.59
CA PHE A 135 5.96 -28.73 -4.33
C PHE A 135 5.97 -28.41 -2.83
N GLU A 136 4.83 -28.57 -2.21
CA GLU A 136 4.56 -28.33 -0.79
C GLU A 136 5.43 -29.21 0.13
N ASP A 137 5.54 -30.51 -0.19
CA ASP A 137 6.41 -31.45 0.55
C ASP A 137 7.88 -31.12 0.39
N MET A 138 8.29 -30.77 -0.84
CA MET A 138 9.65 -30.35 -1.11
C MET A 138 10.00 -29.02 -0.43
N ALA A 139 9.05 -28.08 -0.34
CA ALA A 139 9.25 -26.82 0.37
C ALA A 139 9.43 -27.04 1.89
N MET A 140 8.60 -27.89 2.51
CA MET A 140 8.77 -28.24 3.93
C MET A 140 10.10 -28.92 4.22
N ALA A 141 10.56 -29.79 3.30
CA ALA A 141 11.74 -30.59 3.53
C ALA A 141 13.06 -29.85 3.23
N TYR A 142 13.06 -28.93 2.26
CA TYR A 142 14.28 -28.38 1.71
C TYR A 142 14.38 -26.85 1.73
N SER A 143 13.27 -26.10 1.94
CA SER A 143 13.40 -24.67 1.99
C SER A 143 14.13 -24.19 3.24
N MET A 144 15.12 -23.34 3.01
CA MET A 144 15.91 -22.72 4.08
C MET A 144 15.39 -21.33 4.46
N GLY A 145 14.34 -20.86 3.78
CA GLY A 145 13.64 -19.64 4.12
C GLY A 145 12.46 -19.88 5.06
N GLY A 146 11.86 -18.80 5.57
CA GLY A 146 10.69 -18.86 6.45
C GLY A 146 9.44 -19.45 5.77
N GLU A 147 9.41 -19.48 4.45
CA GLU A 147 8.32 -20.03 3.65
C GLU A 147 8.20 -21.58 3.75
N GLY A 148 9.23 -22.26 4.24
CA GLY A 148 9.15 -23.70 4.53
C GLY A 148 7.99 -24.04 5.47
N ALA A 149 7.76 -23.22 6.50
CA ALA A 149 6.66 -23.36 7.44
C ALA A 149 5.27 -23.21 6.80
N SER A 150 5.15 -22.43 5.72
CA SER A 150 3.92 -22.25 4.93
C SER A 150 3.87 -23.17 3.69
N LYS A 151 4.66 -24.24 3.68
CA LYS A 151 4.73 -25.18 2.55
C LYS A 151 5.16 -24.50 1.24
N GLY A 152 5.97 -23.47 1.37
CA GLY A 152 6.44 -22.63 0.27
C GLY A 152 5.46 -21.58 -0.20
N ASP A 153 4.21 -21.53 0.25
CA ASP A 153 3.21 -20.56 -0.22
C ASP A 153 3.54 -19.14 0.30
N LEU A 154 3.91 -18.24 -0.59
CA LEU A 154 4.10 -16.82 -0.32
C LEU A 154 2.80 -16.01 -0.48
N GLY A 155 1.74 -16.63 -0.99
CA GLY A 155 0.47 -15.97 -1.26
C GLY A 155 0.50 -15.06 -2.48
N TRP A 156 -0.35 -14.04 -2.47
CA TRP A 156 -0.43 -13.03 -3.50
C TRP A 156 0.56 -11.91 -3.24
N ILE A 157 1.58 -11.80 -4.08
CA ILE A 157 2.66 -10.82 -3.95
C ILE A 157 2.46 -9.71 -4.98
N ALA A 158 2.44 -8.46 -4.51
CA ALA A 158 2.35 -7.30 -5.38
C ALA A 158 3.62 -7.15 -6.23
N ARG A 159 3.47 -6.74 -7.49
CA ARG A 159 4.59 -6.39 -8.35
C ARG A 159 5.40 -5.25 -7.69
N GLY A 160 6.72 -5.41 -7.65
CA GLY A 160 7.67 -4.53 -6.97
C GLY A 160 8.06 -5.01 -5.56
N ALA A 161 7.46 -6.11 -5.04
CA ALA A 161 7.72 -6.62 -3.70
C ALA A 161 8.67 -7.83 -3.67
N MET A 162 9.02 -8.40 -4.82
CA MET A 162 10.02 -9.48 -4.93
C MET A 162 11.33 -8.96 -5.54
N LEU A 163 12.35 -9.81 -5.51
CA LEU A 163 13.60 -9.52 -6.19
C LEU A 163 13.35 -9.32 -7.70
N PRO A 164 14.00 -8.34 -8.34
CA PRO A 164 13.75 -8.00 -9.75
C PRO A 164 13.89 -9.19 -10.69
N ASP A 165 14.86 -10.09 -10.44
CA ASP A 165 15.07 -11.28 -11.27
C ASP A 165 13.90 -12.27 -11.16
N ILE A 166 13.30 -12.42 -9.97
CA ILE A 166 12.11 -13.25 -9.77
C ILE A 166 10.92 -12.63 -10.50
N GLU A 167 10.71 -11.32 -10.36
CA GLU A 167 9.60 -10.63 -11.02
C GLU A 167 9.69 -10.72 -12.53
N LYS A 168 10.91 -10.53 -13.07
CA LYS A 168 11.17 -10.70 -14.49
C LYS A 168 10.87 -12.13 -14.95
N ALA A 169 11.31 -13.15 -14.20
CA ALA A 169 11.05 -14.55 -14.52
C ALA A 169 9.56 -14.88 -14.53
N LEU A 170 8.78 -14.35 -13.57
CA LEU A 170 7.32 -14.55 -13.51
C LEU A 170 6.58 -14.05 -14.75
N THR A 171 7.14 -13.12 -15.53
CA THR A 171 6.51 -12.63 -16.78
C THR A 171 6.61 -13.63 -17.93
N TYR A 172 7.61 -14.50 -17.91
CA TYR A 172 7.87 -15.47 -18.99
C TYR A 172 7.32 -16.87 -18.70
N HIS A 173 7.17 -17.22 -17.41
CA HIS A 173 6.72 -18.54 -17.01
C HIS A 173 5.20 -18.63 -16.90
N LYS A 174 4.66 -19.79 -17.29
CA LYS A 174 3.21 -20.06 -17.26
C LYS A 174 2.75 -20.45 -15.86
N THR A 175 1.48 -20.28 -15.60
CA THR A 175 0.85 -20.79 -14.38
C THR A 175 1.00 -22.29 -14.27
N GLY A 176 1.33 -22.77 -13.08
CA GLY A 176 1.65 -24.16 -12.78
C GLY A 176 3.12 -24.53 -13.04
N GLU A 177 3.88 -23.69 -13.74
CA GLU A 177 5.28 -23.99 -14.07
C GLU A 177 6.18 -23.85 -12.84
N VAL A 178 7.09 -24.81 -12.70
CA VAL A 178 8.16 -24.82 -11.69
C VAL A 178 9.49 -24.57 -12.40
N PHE A 179 10.17 -23.52 -12.00
CA PHE A 179 11.45 -23.10 -12.56
C PHE A 179 12.42 -22.69 -11.47
N ARG A 180 13.69 -22.53 -11.82
CA ARG A 180 14.70 -22.05 -10.87
C ARG A 180 15.43 -20.84 -11.41
N LEU A 181 15.94 -20.03 -10.50
CA LEU A 181 16.79 -18.89 -10.82
C LEU A 181 17.75 -18.59 -9.65
N TRP A 182 18.85 -17.97 -10.01
CA TRP A 182 19.83 -17.46 -9.06
C TRP A 182 19.55 -16.00 -8.74
N SER A 183 19.77 -15.62 -7.49
CA SER A 183 19.87 -14.25 -7.03
C SER A 183 21.12 -14.04 -6.22
N ASN A 184 21.38 -12.82 -5.77
CA ASN A 184 22.45 -12.53 -4.83
C ASN A 184 22.27 -13.22 -3.47
N ASN A 185 21.05 -13.61 -3.13
CA ASN A 185 20.72 -14.24 -1.86
C ASN A 185 20.82 -15.76 -1.88
N GLY A 186 20.81 -16.38 -3.07
CA GLY A 186 20.85 -17.84 -3.22
C GLY A 186 20.10 -18.34 -4.43
N LEU A 187 19.76 -19.63 -4.41
CA LEU A 187 19.01 -20.32 -5.45
C LEU A 187 17.54 -20.42 -5.05
N HIS A 188 16.66 -19.96 -5.94
CA HIS A 188 15.22 -20.00 -5.76
C HIS A 188 14.59 -21.01 -6.72
N ILE A 189 13.75 -21.90 -6.21
CA ILE A 189 12.85 -22.73 -7.00
C ILE A 189 11.47 -22.10 -6.83
N ILE A 190 10.89 -21.62 -7.92
CA ILE A 190 9.65 -20.86 -7.93
C ILE A 190 8.56 -21.65 -8.64
N LYS A 191 7.35 -21.63 -8.08
CA LYS A 191 6.13 -22.09 -8.75
C LYS A 191 5.19 -20.90 -8.92
N LYS A 192 4.80 -20.59 -10.14
CA LYS A 192 3.73 -19.64 -10.42
C LYS A 192 2.40 -20.33 -10.19
N SER A 193 1.78 -20.07 -9.03
CA SER A 193 0.68 -20.90 -8.51
C SER A 193 -0.70 -20.53 -9.05
N ALA A 194 -0.86 -19.33 -9.64
CA ALA A 194 -2.10 -18.88 -10.29
C ALA A 194 -1.83 -17.80 -11.33
N GLU A 195 -2.84 -17.52 -12.19
CA GLU A 195 -2.80 -16.37 -13.09
C GLU A 195 -2.69 -15.06 -12.31
N PRO A 196 -1.92 -14.09 -12.80
CA PRO A 196 -1.83 -12.77 -12.18
C PRO A 196 -3.19 -12.09 -12.12
N LYS A 197 -3.44 -11.36 -11.05
CA LYS A 197 -4.65 -10.54 -10.91
C LYS A 197 -4.32 -9.06 -10.73
N GLN A 198 -5.24 -8.20 -11.16
CA GLN A 198 -5.22 -6.78 -10.84
C GLN A 198 -6.03 -6.54 -9.56
N ASP A 199 -5.47 -5.79 -8.64
CA ASP A 199 -6.13 -5.38 -7.40
C ASP A 199 -5.59 -4.02 -6.96
N THR A 200 -6.18 -3.39 -5.94
CA THR A 200 -5.62 -2.17 -5.35
C THR A 200 -4.22 -2.45 -4.82
N GLY A 201 -3.23 -1.72 -5.33
CA GLY A 201 -1.84 -1.89 -4.94
C GLY A 201 -1.26 -0.70 -4.19
N PHE A 202 -1.77 0.50 -4.48
CA PHE A 202 -1.27 1.73 -3.88
C PHE A 202 -2.46 2.59 -3.44
N VAL A 203 -2.35 3.18 -2.26
CA VAL A 203 -3.38 4.08 -1.72
C VAL A 203 -2.72 5.36 -1.24
N LEU A 204 -3.11 6.49 -1.83
CA LEU A 204 -2.69 7.80 -1.39
C LEU A 204 -3.65 8.30 -0.31
N MET A 205 -3.13 8.69 0.83
CA MET A 205 -3.89 9.20 1.96
C MET A 205 -3.38 10.56 2.42
N LEU A 206 -4.32 11.41 2.83
CA LEU A 206 -4.07 12.70 3.45
C LEU A 206 -4.39 12.61 4.95
N GLN A 207 -3.38 12.74 5.77
CA GLN A 207 -3.52 12.84 7.23
C GLN A 207 -3.50 14.31 7.64
N VAL A 208 -4.46 14.73 8.47
CA VAL A 208 -4.64 16.13 8.91
C VAL A 208 -4.73 16.17 10.43
N TRP A 209 -3.85 16.92 11.08
CA TRP A 209 -3.90 17.12 12.54
C TRP A 209 -4.94 18.15 12.93
N LEU A 210 -5.70 17.85 13.98
CA LEU A 210 -6.78 18.71 14.49
C LEU A 210 -6.30 19.84 15.42
#